data_d831fff0e76a240112e66bf4f5df8ede
#
_entry.id   d831fff0e76a240112e66bf4f5df8ede
#
_cell.length_a   1.000
_cell.length_b   1.000
_cell.length_c   1.000
_cell.angle_alpha   90.00
_cell.angle_beta   90.00
_cell.angle_gamma   90.00
#
_symmetry.space_group_name_H-M   'P 1'
#
loop_
_entity.id
_entity.type
_entity.pdbx_description
1 polymer ?
#
loop_
_entity_poly.entity_id
_entity_poly.type
_entity_poly.pdbx_seq_one_letter_code
_entity_poly.pdbx_strand_id
1 'polypeptide(L)'
;NFTDTKLNFESSVELLTIFEDSIILYFDQYISEKKFIKTNMSINYESGFDSFKTAVITNDSVTILGPKDIVRKIDYVDTEFVKLNNVNSDIQINLSLIKPAFDDLSIDLSMIEYKLEVDQYTEEIVTVPVNILSKENIKYNYYPKELSVKYFISIDDYKKITPIDFRIECELDKNQST
;
A
#
# COMPACT_ATOMS: atom_id res chain seq x y z
N ASN A 1 39.93 27.17 8.03
CA ASN A 1 40.96 28.24 7.95
C ASN A 1 41.94 27.92 6.84
N PHE A 2 41.88 28.71 5.77
CA PHE A 2 42.88 28.65 4.71
C PHE A 2 44.13 29.36 5.18
N THR A 3 45.10 28.63 5.67
CA THR A 3 46.38 29.21 6.15
C THR A 3 47.39 29.46 5.05
N ASP A 4 47.12 29.12 3.79
CA ASP A 4 48.05 29.29 2.67
C ASP A 4 47.33 29.70 1.37
N THR A 5 46.71 30.89 1.38
CA THR A 5 46.23 31.49 0.14
C THR A 5 47.37 32.22 -0.52
N LYS A 6 48.04 31.62 -1.50
CA LYS A 6 49.06 32.31 -2.34
C LYS A 6 48.33 33.19 -3.36
N LEU A 7 48.20 34.46 -3.02
CA LEU A 7 47.74 35.47 -3.96
C LEU A 7 48.95 35.94 -4.79
N ASN A 8 48.93 35.70 -6.11
CA ASN A 8 49.92 36.19 -7.03
C ASN A 8 49.36 37.45 -7.69
N PHE A 9 49.96 38.58 -7.37
CA PHE A 9 49.68 39.86 -8.01
C PHE A 9 50.85 40.27 -8.92
N GLU A 10 50.55 41.09 -9.94
CA GLU A 10 51.62 41.81 -10.65
C GLU A 10 52.33 42.75 -9.71
N SER A 11 53.61 43.04 -9.98
CA SER A 11 54.51 43.81 -9.10
C SER A 11 54.05 45.23 -8.74
N SER A 12 53.00 45.72 -9.39
CA SER A 12 52.41 47.06 -9.17
C SER A 12 51.13 47.03 -8.25
N VAL A 13 50.77 45.83 -7.72
CA VAL A 13 49.57 45.65 -6.90
C VAL A 13 49.95 45.29 -5.48
N GLU A 14 49.47 46.06 -4.51
CA GLU A 14 49.62 45.79 -3.07
C GLU A 14 48.26 45.39 -2.46
N LEU A 15 48.22 44.24 -1.77
CA LEU A 15 47.07 43.81 -1.06
C LEU A 15 46.90 44.63 0.23
N LEU A 16 45.86 45.42 0.36
CA LEU A 16 45.62 46.23 1.55
C LEU A 16 44.85 45.49 2.63
N THR A 17 43.77 44.77 2.25
CA THR A 17 43.00 43.99 3.20
C THR A 17 42.12 42.93 2.50
N ILE A 18 41.79 41.87 3.21
CA ILE A 18 40.77 40.89 2.85
C ILE A 18 39.66 41.03 3.88
N PHE A 19 38.46 41.37 3.44
CA PHE A 19 37.31 41.59 4.33
C PHE A 19 36.76 40.30 4.91
N GLU A 20 36.81 39.17 4.17
CA GLU A 20 36.40 37.86 4.61
C GLU A 20 37.60 36.91 4.55
N ASP A 21 38.11 36.51 5.72
CA ASP A 21 39.26 35.64 5.91
C ASP A 21 38.93 34.17 6.06
N SER A 22 37.64 33.84 6.05
CA SER A 22 37.14 32.48 6.24
C SER A 22 35.97 32.16 5.33
N ILE A 23 35.98 30.95 4.77
CA ILE A 23 34.85 30.38 4.04
C ILE A 23 34.35 29.19 4.83
N ILE A 24 33.05 29.22 5.16
CA ILE A 24 32.37 28.08 5.82
C ILE A 24 31.77 27.21 4.72
N LEU A 25 32.23 25.98 4.64
CA LEU A 25 31.66 24.95 3.76
C LEU A 25 30.79 24.00 4.56
N TYR A 26 29.56 23.88 4.16
CA TYR A 26 28.62 22.88 4.69
C TYR A 26 28.66 21.65 3.79
N PHE A 27 28.89 20.49 4.41
CA PHE A 27 28.87 19.20 3.70
C PHE A 27 27.68 18.40 4.17
N ASP A 28 26.86 17.95 3.24
CA ASP A 28 25.80 17.01 3.50
C ASP A 28 26.16 15.61 2.98
N GLN A 29 25.80 14.59 3.76
CA GLN A 29 25.96 13.21 3.35
C GLN A 29 24.77 12.80 2.49
N TYR A 30 24.99 12.53 1.22
CA TYR A 30 23.97 11.95 0.34
C TYR A 30 23.92 10.45 0.52
N ILE A 31 22.70 9.92 0.60
CA ILE A 31 22.42 8.50 0.69
C ILE A 31 21.35 8.10 -0.33
N SER A 32 21.34 6.82 -0.65
CA SER A 32 20.34 6.20 -1.51
C SER A 32 19.60 5.14 -0.69
N GLU A 33 18.27 5.25 -0.56
CA GLU A 33 17.44 4.29 0.15
C GLU A 33 16.20 3.94 -0.65
N LYS A 34 15.75 2.67 -0.55
CA LYS A 34 14.46 2.23 -1.08
C LYS A 34 13.34 2.62 -0.13
N LYS A 35 12.27 3.20 -0.68
CA LYS A 35 11.05 3.54 0.05
C LYS A 35 9.85 2.88 -0.61
N PHE A 36 8.91 2.39 0.18
CA PHE A 36 7.69 1.79 -0.33
C PHE A 36 6.83 2.81 -1.06
N ILE A 37 6.10 2.33 -2.05
CA ILE A 37 5.12 3.13 -2.78
C ILE A 37 3.75 2.90 -2.15
N LYS A 38 3.05 3.98 -1.86
CA LYS A 38 1.68 3.99 -1.37
C LYS A 38 0.76 4.49 -2.45
N THR A 39 -0.12 3.62 -2.95
CA THR A 39 -1.11 3.99 -3.95
C THR A 39 -2.26 4.78 -3.30
N ASN A 40 -2.64 5.89 -3.93
CA ASN A 40 -3.72 6.78 -3.46
C ASN A 40 -4.88 6.75 -4.46
N MET A 41 -5.83 5.84 -4.24
CA MET A 41 -6.93 5.60 -5.17
C MET A 41 -8.28 5.52 -4.47
N SER A 42 -9.33 5.91 -5.20
CA SER A 42 -10.73 5.68 -4.85
C SER A 42 -11.41 4.99 -6.03
N ILE A 43 -11.90 3.78 -5.81
CA ILE A 43 -12.56 2.99 -6.85
C ILE A 43 -14.03 2.82 -6.44
N ASN A 44 -14.95 3.28 -7.30
CA ASN A 44 -16.38 3.05 -7.18
C ASN A 44 -16.79 2.11 -8.31
N TYR A 45 -17.18 0.91 -7.97
CA TYR A 45 -17.62 -0.09 -8.94
C TYR A 45 -19.03 0.18 -9.43
N GLU A 46 -19.35 -0.30 -10.63
CA GLU A 46 -20.73 -0.42 -11.12
C GLU A 46 -21.48 -1.46 -10.28
N SER A 47 -22.81 -1.32 -10.22
CA SER A 47 -23.65 -2.26 -9.47
C SER A 47 -23.47 -3.69 -9.97
N GLY A 48 -23.16 -4.61 -9.05
CA GLY A 48 -22.88 -6.01 -9.36
C GLY A 48 -21.42 -6.32 -9.72
N PHE A 49 -20.53 -5.32 -9.68
CA PHE A 49 -19.09 -5.51 -9.89
C PHE A 49 -18.31 -5.20 -8.61
N ASP A 50 -17.21 -5.88 -8.41
CA ASP A 50 -16.29 -5.66 -7.29
C ASP A 50 -14.93 -6.32 -7.57
N SER A 51 -13.98 -6.11 -6.66
CA SER A 51 -12.70 -6.81 -6.65
C SER A 51 -12.37 -7.31 -5.26
N PHE A 52 -12.26 -8.63 -5.11
CA PHE A 52 -11.77 -9.27 -3.90
C PHE A 52 -10.31 -9.71 -4.03
N LYS A 53 -9.68 -9.39 -5.18
CA LYS A 53 -8.26 -9.67 -5.43
C LYS A 53 -7.40 -8.49 -4.99
N THR A 54 -6.17 -8.82 -4.62
CA THR A 54 -5.19 -7.78 -4.31
C THR A 54 -4.68 -7.15 -5.60
N ALA A 55 -4.64 -5.83 -5.63
CA ALA A 55 -4.04 -5.10 -6.75
C ALA A 55 -2.56 -5.44 -6.89
N VAL A 56 -2.11 -5.51 -8.13
CA VAL A 56 -0.70 -5.72 -8.48
C VAL A 56 -0.12 -4.41 -9.02
N ILE A 57 1.02 -4.00 -8.48
CA ILE A 57 1.80 -2.86 -8.97
C ILE A 57 3.14 -3.36 -9.50
N THR A 58 3.65 -2.73 -10.56
CA THR A 58 4.89 -3.16 -11.22
C THR A 58 6.09 -3.09 -10.30
N ASN A 59 6.15 -2.03 -9.47
CA ASN A 59 7.19 -1.78 -8.49
C ASN A 59 6.54 -1.41 -7.17
N ASP A 60 6.87 -2.10 -6.10
CA ASP A 60 6.38 -1.80 -4.75
C ASP A 60 7.21 -0.74 -4.02
N SER A 61 8.36 -0.41 -4.58
CA SER A 61 9.34 0.50 -4.00
C SER A 61 10.05 1.33 -5.06
N VAL A 62 10.52 2.50 -4.64
CA VAL A 62 11.30 3.47 -5.42
C VAL A 62 12.56 3.84 -4.66
N THR A 63 13.65 4.09 -5.37
CA THR A 63 14.91 4.53 -4.78
C THR A 63 14.94 6.05 -4.70
N ILE A 64 15.15 6.59 -3.49
CA ILE A 64 15.34 8.01 -3.24
C ILE A 64 16.83 8.27 -2.99
N LEU A 65 17.38 9.24 -3.71
CA LEU A 65 18.73 9.77 -3.51
C LEU A 65 18.63 11.20 -3.00
N GLY A 66 19.37 11.52 -1.95
CA GLY A 66 19.43 12.89 -1.41
C GLY A 66 20.14 13.00 -0.07
N PRO A 67 20.04 14.17 0.60
CA PRO A 67 20.62 14.40 1.93
C PRO A 67 20.06 13.40 2.94
N LYS A 68 20.97 12.80 3.71
CA LYS A 68 20.65 11.72 4.67
C LYS A 68 19.52 12.06 5.62
N ASP A 69 19.54 13.25 6.18
CA ASP A 69 18.57 13.68 7.17
C ASP A 69 17.16 13.89 6.60
N ILE A 70 17.08 14.14 5.29
CA ILE A 70 15.82 14.26 4.55
C ILE A 70 15.33 12.87 4.16
N VAL A 71 16.16 12.06 3.49
CA VAL A 71 15.79 10.72 3.00
C VAL A 71 15.29 9.83 4.14
N ARG A 72 15.88 9.92 5.33
CA ARG A 72 15.46 9.14 6.50
C ARG A 72 14.12 9.54 7.11
N LYS A 73 13.64 10.74 6.84
CA LYS A 73 12.31 11.21 7.29
C LYS A 73 11.18 10.79 6.35
N ILE A 74 11.51 10.26 5.18
CA ILE A 74 10.53 9.80 4.21
C ILE A 74 10.30 8.31 4.45
N ASP A 75 9.06 7.94 4.83
CA ASP A 75 8.69 6.54 5.08
C ASP A 75 8.21 5.86 3.78
N TYR A 76 7.50 6.59 2.92
CA TYR A 76 6.93 6.11 1.66
C TYR A 76 6.81 7.24 0.64
N VAL A 77 6.57 6.86 -0.60
CA VAL A 77 6.26 7.78 -1.71
C VAL A 77 4.84 7.55 -2.16
N ASP A 78 4.02 8.60 -2.16
CA ASP A 78 2.63 8.52 -2.61
C ASP A 78 2.54 8.59 -4.13
N THR A 79 1.49 7.97 -4.68
CA THR A 79 1.04 8.27 -6.04
C THR A 79 0.10 9.48 -6.03
N GLU A 80 -0.07 10.11 -7.20
CA GLU A 80 -1.17 11.05 -7.40
C GLU A 80 -2.50 10.37 -7.10
N PHE A 81 -3.46 11.16 -6.59
CA PHE A 81 -4.79 10.65 -6.30
C PHE A 81 -5.56 10.40 -7.61
N VAL A 82 -6.05 9.17 -7.77
CA VAL A 82 -6.90 8.78 -8.90
C VAL A 82 -8.25 8.31 -8.39
N LYS A 83 -9.33 8.86 -8.96
CA LYS A 83 -10.70 8.42 -8.69
C LYS A 83 -11.30 7.79 -9.94
N LEU A 84 -11.69 6.53 -9.81
CA LEU A 84 -12.39 5.78 -10.86
C LEU A 84 -13.85 5.57 -10.44
N ASN A 85 -14.79 5.76 -11.37
CA ASN A 85 -16.21 5.59 -11.13
C ASN A 85 -16.81 4.65 -12.18
N ASN A 86 -17.87 3.92 -11.78
CA ASN A 86 -18.58 2.95 -12.63
C ASN A 86 -17.65 1.91 -13.23
N VAL A 87 -16.74 1.38 -12.41
CA VAL A 87 -15.79 0.36 -12.85
C VAL A 87 -16.49 -0.97 -12.98
N ASN A 88 -16.45 -1.56 -14.19
CA ASN A 88 -17.11 -2.82 -14.55
C ASN A 88 -16.19 -3.77 -15.34
N SER A 89 -14.90 -3.51 -15.35
CA SER A 89 -13.87 -4.31 -16.01
C SER A 89 -12.53 -4.12 -15.34
N ASP A 90 -11.57 -4.98 -15.66
CA ASP A 90 -10.21 -4.91 -15.15
C ASP A 90 -9.61 -3.52 -15.31
N ILE A 91 -8.89 -3.10 -14.27
CA ILE A 91 -8.17 -1.82 -14.23
C ILE A 91 -6.72 -2.08 -14.61
N GLN A 92 -6.23 -1.34 -15.59
CA GLN A 92 -4.82 -1.28 -15.95
C GLN A 92 -4.47 0.17 -16.27
N ILE A 93 -3.80 0.85 -15.35
CA ILE A 93 -3.47 2.27 -15.46
C ILE A 93 -2.06 2.56 -14.96
N ASN A 94 -1.48 3.66 -15.44
CA ASN A 94 -0.25 4.19 -14.91
C ASN A 94 -0.55 5.26 -13.85
N LEU A 95 0.11 5.14 -12.70
CA LEU A 95 0.03 6.08 -11.59
C LEU A 95 1.33 6.86 -11.49
N SER A 96 1.25 8.18 -11.54
CA SER A 96 2.40 9.06 -11.32
C SER A 96 2.80 9.07 -9.86
N LEU A 97 4.11 9.04 -9.59
CA LEU A 97 4.66 9.19 -8.25
C LEU A 97 4.82 10.68 -7.90
N ILE A 98 4.43 11.04 -6.69
CA ILE A 98 4.65 12.39 -6.17
C ILE A 98 6.05 12.45 -5.60
N LYS A 99 6.94 13.18 -6.30
CA LYS A 99 8.26 13.46 -5.76
C LYS A 99 8.11 14.28 -4.46
N PRO A 100 8.73 13.85 -3.34
CA PRO A 100 8.74 14.67 -2.12
C PRO A 100 9.27 16.08 -2.38
N ALA A 101 8.65 17.08 -1.74
CA ALA A 101 8.87 18.51 -2.01
C ALA A 101 10.19 19.03 -1.40
N PHE A 102 11.31 18.43 -1.80
CA PHE A 102 12.66 18.88 -1.46
C PHE A 102 13.50 18.97 -2.72
N ASP A 103 14.18 20.10 -2.92
CA ASP A 103 14.92 20.39 -4.17
C ASP A 103 16.05 19.40 -4.43
N ASP A 104 16.74 18.96 -3.39
CA ASP A 104 17.90 18.09 -3.45
C ASP A 104 17.60 16.59 -3.48
N LEU A 105 16.32 16.20 -3.63
CA LEU A 105 15.93 14.80 -3.77
C LEU A 105 15.78 14.41 -5.24
N SER A 106 16.15 13.18 -5.56
CA SER A 106 15.80 12.53 -6.80
C SER A 106 15.20 11.15 -6.54
N ILE A 107 14.30 10.73 -7.42
CA ILE A 107 13.68 9.41 -7.42
C ILE A 107 13.97 8.73 -8.75
N ASP A 108 14.19 7.41 -8.73
CA ASP A 108 14.53 6.62 -9.92
C ASP A 108 13.34 6.27 -10.82
N LEU A 109 12.13 6.40 -10.31
CA LEU A 109 10.89 6.14 -11.04
C LEU A 109 9.96 7.35 -10.96
N SER A 110 9.26 7.66 -12.05
CA SER A 110 8.23 8.71 -12.09
C SER A 110 6.80 8.17 -12.11
N MET A 111 6.62 6.90 -12.48
CA MET A 111 5.32 6.24 -12.55
C MET A 111 5.44 4.74 -12.33
N ILE A 112 4.32 4.12 -11.96
CA ILE A 112 4.14 2.67 -11.84
C ILE A 112 2.89 2.23 -12.57
N GLU A 113 2.85 1.00 -13.03
CA GLU A 113 1.63 0.39 -13.55
C GLU A 113 0.86 -0.26 -12.39
N TYR A 114 -0.44 0.01 -12.35
CA TYR A 114 -1.40 -0.55 -11.40
C TYR A 114 -2.38 -1.44 -12.16
N LYS A 115 -2.57 -2.67 -11.68
CA LYS A 115 -3.51 -3.67 -12.21
C LYS A 115 -4.40 -4.17 -11.11
N LEU A 116 -5.71 -4.25 -11.40
CA LEU A 116 -6.70 -4.84 -10.52
C LEU A 116 -7.72 -5.59 -11.36
N GLU A 117 -7.90 -6.86 -11.07
CA GLU A 117 -8.95 -7.67 -11.70
C GLU A 117 -10.30 -7.34 -11.06
N VAL A 118 -11.32 -7.14 -11.90
CA VAL A 118 -12.68 -6.76 -11.51
C VAL A 118 -13.65 -7.77 -12.09
N ASP A 119 -14.38 -8.44 -11.21
CA ASP A 119 -15.33 -9.47 -11.59
C ASP A 119 -16.77 -9.02 -11.36
N GLN A 120 -17.70 -9.64 -12.07
CA GLN A 120 -19.13 -9.52 -11.79
C GLN A 120 -19.52 -10.49 -10.68
N TYR A 121 -20.23 -9.99 -9.66
CA TYR A 121 -20.65 -10.76 -8.49
C TYR A 121 -22.16 -10.83 -8.36
N THR A 122 -22.62 -11.93 -7.79
CA THR A 122 -24.03 -12.13 -7.40
C THR A 122 -24.13 -12.53 -5.95
N GLU A 123 -25.30 -12.29 -5.36
CA GLU A 123 -25.62 -12.80 -4.03
C GLU A 123 -26.29 -14.17 -4.15
N GLU A 124 -25.81 -15.12 -3.37
CA GLU A 124 -26.37 -16.46 -3.28
C GLU A 124 -26.67 -16.83 -1.83
N ILE A 125 -27.60 -17.76 -1.65
CA ILE A 125 -27.99 -18.29 -0.33
C ILE A 125 -27.80 -19.80 -0.34
N VAL A 126 -27.06 -20.29 0.65
CA VAL A 126 -26.88 -21.73 0.88
C VAL A 126 -27.40 -22.10 2.28
N THR A 127 -28.03 -23.26 2.39
CA THR A 127 -28.44 -23.83 3.68
C THR A 127 -27.35 -24.81 4.14
N VAL A 128 -26.82 -24.55 5.33
CA VAL A 128 -25.70 -25.30 5.90
C VAL A 128 -26.11 -25.91 7.24
N PRO A 129 -25.87 -27.22 7.46
CA PRO A 129 -26.16 -27.84 8.73
C PRO A 129 -25.23 -27.30 9.84
N VAL A 130 -25.80 -27.14 11.04
CA VAL A 130 -25.07 -26.73 12.24
C VAL A 130 -24.44 -27.96 12.92
N ASN A 131 -23.14 -27.93 13.13
CA ASN A 131 -22.40 -28.94 13.86
C ASN A 131 -22.11 -28.45 15.29
N ILE A 132 -22.48 -29.25 16.28
CA ILE A 132 -22.13 -28.94 17.67
C ILE A 132 -20.79 -29.56 18.01
N LEU A 133 -19.86 -28.73 18.39
CA LEU A 133 -18.57 -29.20 18.94
C LEU A 133 -18.72 -29.38 20.45
N SER A 134 -18.73 -30.65 20.89
CA SER A 134 -18.78 -31.00 22.30
C SER A 134 -17.56 -31.84 22.69
N LYS A 135 -16.96 -31.52 23.83
CA LYS A 135 -15.88 -32.33 24.43
C LYS A 135 -16.40 -33.59 25.11
N GLU A 136 -17.71 -33.68 25.29
CA GLU A 136 -18.41 -34.79 25.95
C GLU A 136 -19.24 -35.55 24.90
N ASN A 137 -19.28 -36.88 25.01
CA ASN A 137 -20.02 -37.73 24.08
C ASN A 137 -21.54 -37.71 24.38
N ILE A 138 -22.12 -36.48 24.47
CA ILE A 138 -23.50 -36.22 24.80
C ILE A 138 -24.26 -35.84 23.53
N LYS A 139 -25.46 -36.41 23.36
CA LYS A 139 -26.36 -35.99 22.28
C LYS A 139 -27.14 -34.75 22.71
N TYR A 140 -26.92 -33.66 21.99
CA TYR A 140 -27.67 -32.42 22.20
C TYR A 140 -28.86 -32.33 21.28
N ASN A 141 -29.98 -31.86 21.84
CA ASN A 141 -31.10 -31.43 21.03
C ASN A 141 -31.06 -29.91 20.91
N TYR A 142 -30.80 -29.44 19.71
CA TYR A 142 -30.62 -28.01 19.42
C TYR A 142 -31.49 -27.61 18.23
N TYR A 143 -31.76 -26.31 18.17
CA TYR A 143 -32.56 -25.69 17.12
C TYR A 143 -32.01 -24.27 16.86
N PRO A 144 -31.90 -23.83 15.59
CA PRO A 144 -32.17 -24.56 14.35
C PRO A 144 -31.08 -25.60 14.01
N LYS A 145 -31.42 -26.59 13.18
CA LYS A 145 -30.52 -27.63 12.71
C LYS A 145 -29.65 -27.16 11.53
N GLU A 146 -30.15 -26.16 10.81
CA GLU A 146 -29.56 -25.60 9.62
C GLU A 146 -29.66 -24.08 9.67
N LEU A 147 -28.68 -23.38 9.08
CA LEU A 147 -28.69 -21.94 8.93
C LEU A 147 -28.54 -21.58 7.46
N SER A 148 -29.24 -20.52 7.05
CA SER A 148 -29.07 -19.93 5.72
C SER A 148 -27.91 -18.92 5.76
N VAL A 149 -26.92 -19.16 4.94
CA VAL A 149 -25.74 -18.29 4.76
C VAL A 149 -25.89 -17.56 3.44
N LYS A 150 -25.90 -16.23 3.50
CA LYS A 150 -25.88 -15.37 2.33
C LYS A 150 -24.43 -14.99 2.05
N TYR A 151 -23.97 -15.14 0.81
CA TYR A 151 -22.60 -14.86 0.41
C TYR A 151 -22.53 -14.22 -0.97
N PHE A 152 -21.44 -13.50 -1.24
CA PHE A 152 -21.12 -12.98 -2.57
C PHE A 152 -20.18 -13.93 -3.28
N ILE A 153 -20.41 -14.12 -4.57
CA ILE A 153 -19.59 -14.97 -5.42
C ILE A 153 -19.52 -14.41 -6.83
N SER A 154 -18.36 -14.58 -7.50
CA SER A 154 -18.26 -14.23 -8.92
C SER A 154 -19.18 -15.12 -9.77
N ILE A 155 -19.72 -14.55 -10.84
CA ILE A 155 -20.61 -15.30 -11.76
C ILE A 155 -19.88 -16.50 -12.37
N ASP A 156 -18.58 -16.41 -12.57
CA ASP A 156 -17.79 -17.50 -13.13
C ASP A 156 -17.57 -18.67 -12.16
N ASP A 157 -17.63 -18.39 -10.86
CA ASP A 157 -17.37 -19.38 -9.80
C ASP A 157 -18.64 -19.92 -9.14
N TYR A 158 -19.81 -19.29 -9.36
CA TYR A 158 -21.03 -19.63 -8.60
C TYR A 158 -21.43 -21.11 -8.70
N LYS A 159 -21.13 -21.79 -9.84
CA LYS A 159 -21.42 -23.22 -10.02
C LYS A 159 -20.42 -24.14 -9.30
N LYS A 160 -19.31 -23.59 -8.82
CA LYS A 160 -18.26 -24.38 -8.17
C LYS A 160 -18.49 -24.52 -6.66
N ILE A 161 -19.28 -23.61 -6.09
CA ILE A 161 -19.56 -23.58 -4.64
C ILE A 161 -20.76 -24.46 -4.32
N THR A 162 -20.61 -25.30 -3.32
CA THR A 162 -21.62 -26.24 -2.83
C THR A 162 -21.79 -26.11 -1.32
N PRO A 163 -22.87 -26.65 -0.71
CA PRO A 163 -23.06 -26.62 0.74
C PRO A 163 -21.90 -27.25 1.54
N ILE A 164 -21.12 -28.14 0.92
CA ILE A 164 -19.98 -28.83 1.58
C ILE A 164 -18.81 -27.85 1.81
N ASP A 165 -18.70 -26.77 1.04
CA ASP A 165 -17.64 -25.76 1.16
C ASP A 165 -17.87 -24.86 2.39
N PHE A 166 -19.05 -24.94 3.01
CA PHE A 166 -19.40 -24.19 4.21
C PHE A 166 -19.44 -25.10 5.42
N ARG A 167 -18.89 -24.63 6.53
CA ARG A 167 -18.92 -25.33 7.81
C ARG A 167 -19.36 -24.38 8.92
N ILE A 168 -20.46 -24.74 9.58
CA ILE A 168 -20.96 -24.02 10.73
C ILE A 168 -20.73 -24.87 11.97
N GLU A 169 -19.96 -24.33 12.90
CA GLU A 169 -19.64 -24.99 14.16
C GLU A 169 -20.08 -24.12 15.34
N CYS A 170 -20.70 -24.76 16.33
CA CYS A 170 -21.10 -24.11 17.55
C CYS A 170 -20.41 -24.80 18.74
N GLU A 171 -19.56 -24.06 19.47
CA GLU A 171 -19.02 -24.51 20.73
C GLU A 171 -20.02 -24.28 21.86
N LEU A 172 -20.18 -25.29 22.72
CA LEU A 172 -21.00 -25.17 23.94
C LEU A 172 -20.13 -24.58 25.05
N ASP A 173 -20.48 -23.40 25.51
CA ASP A 173 -19.85 -22.78 26.68
C ASP A 173 -20.51 -23.30 27.95
N LYS A 174 -19.74 -23.94 28.86
CA LYS A 174 -20.19 -24.53 30.12
C LYS A 174 -20.78 -23.50 31.12
N ASN A 175 -20.62 -22.23 30.85
CA ASN A 175 -21.01 -21.17 31.81
C ASN A 175 -22.39 -20.56 31.59
N GLN A 176 -23.18 -21.05 30.63
CA GLN A 176 -24.59 -20.63 30.45
C GLN A 176 -25.56 -21.78 30.79
N SER A 177 -25.58 -22.18 32.05
CA SER A 177 -26.68 -22.93 32.64
C SER A 177 -27.71 -21.90 33.12
N THR A 178 -28.80 -21.76 32.41
CA THR A 178 -30.04 -21.11 32.92
C THR A 178 -30.78 -22.08 33.78
#